data_8995235c9c304d084e59339b02b1e74c
#
_entry.id   8995235c9c304d084e59339b02b1e74c
#
_cell.length_a   1.000
_cell.length_b   1.000
_cell.length_c   1.000
_cell.angle_alpha   90.00
_cell.angle_beta   90.00
_cell.angle_gamma   90.00
#
_symmetry.space_group_name_H-M   'P 1'
#
loop_
_entity.id
_entity.type
_entity.pdbx_description
1 polymer ?
#
loop_
_entity_poly.entity_id
_entity_poly.type
_entity_poly.pdbx_seq_one_letter_code
_entity_poly.pdbx_strand_id
1 'polypeptide(L)'
;MKRVFRLFSLMALSLFGAAAAEAQETKVETTIAADVVNQYIWRGQELSNVSLQPTLGIDYKGLSLSAWGSVGLTDPDDTKEFDLTLAYSIGGFNIGVTDYWFNTGNDPEGRYFMYEAHRTNHVFEANAGYDFGIASLQWYTNFAGNDGLNKKGKRAYSSYFEASVPFKLASVDWTATAGAVPYATDFYGTSGFAVTNLALTATKDIRVTDSFSLPIFARLTANPCSQKAYLVFGFTLRP
;
A
#
# COMPACT_ATOMS: atom_id res chain seq x y z
N MET A 1 19.29 25.49 -9.78
CA MET A 1 18.19 24.62 -10.24
C MET A 1 17.82 23.70 -9.09
N LYS A 2 16.69 23.94 -8.43
CA LYS A 2 16.28 23.22 -7.22
C LYS A 2 15.62 21.89 -7.64
N ARG A 3 16.24 20.76 -7.27
CA ARG A 3 15.67 19.43 -7.46
C ARG A 3 14.46 19.30 -6.53
N VAL A 4 13.27 19.14 -7.09
CA VAL A 4 12.06 18.82 -6.35
C VAL A 4 12.12 17.33 -6.04
N PHE A 5 12.50 16.96 -4.82
CA PHE A 5 12.33 15.61 -4.31
C PHE A 5 10.83 15.32 -4.21
N ARG A 6 10.36 14.36 -4.96
CA ARG A 6 8.97 13.88 -4.89
C ARG A 6 8.85 12.96 -3.68
N LEU A 7 7.91 13.32 -2.84
CA LEU A 7 7.51 12.57 -1.65
C LEU A 7 6.85 11.26 -2.02
N PHE A 8 7.34 10.21 -1.44
CA PHE A 8 6.70 8.90 -1.44
C PHE A 8 5.98 8.71 -0.12
N SER A 9 4.68 8.88 -0.12
CA SER A 9 3.85 8.42 0.98
C SER A 9 3.58 6.94 0.76
N LEU A 10 4.19 6.10 1.57
CA LEU A 10 4.01 4.65 1.55
C LEU A 10 2.72 4.28 2.28
N MET A 11 1.61 4.44 1.61
CA MET A 11 0.43 3.65 1.92
C MET A 11 0.17 2.76 0.71
N ALA A 12 0.48 1.48 0.86
CA ALA A 12 0.24 0.41 -0.12
C ALA A 12 0.42 0.86 -1.58
N LEU A 13 1.64 0.74 -2.07
CA LEU A 13 2.03 0.73 -3.50
C LEU A 13 1.17 1.56 -4.46
N SER A 14 1.22 2.87 -4.36
CA SER A 14 1.02 3.74 -5.51
C SER A 14 2.32 4.50 -5.78
N LEU A 15 3.39 3.76 -5.97
CA LEU A 15 4.73 4.26 -6.17
C LEU A 15 5.10 4.21 -7.63
N PHE A 16 4.64 5.16 -8.46
CA PHE A 16 5.43 5.47 -9.66
C PHE A 16 5.03 6.84 -10.18
N GLY A 17 5.80 7.84 -9.82
CA GLY A 17 5.75 9.14 -10.46
C GLY A 17 6.32 9.06 -11.88
N ALA A 18 5.74 9.80 -12.81
CA ALA A 18 6.13 9.90 -14.19
C ALA A 18 7.65 9.94 -14.38
N ALA A 19 8.25 8.84 -14.84
CA ALA A 19 9.58 8.83 -15.40
C ALA A 19 9.47 9.35 -16.83
N ALA A 20 9.74 10.65 -17.05
CA ALA A 20 10.28 11.05 -18.33
C ALA A 20 11.51 10.15 -18.60
N ALA A 21 11.68 9.67 -19.82
CA ALA A 21 12.81 8.85 -20.24
C ALA A 21 14.13 9.68 -20.12
N GLU A 22 14.57 9.89 -18.89
CA GLU A 22 15.93 10.32 -18.59
C GLU A 22 16.78 9.08 -18.38
N ALA A 23 18.02 9.15 -18.84
CA ALA A 23 19.01 8.08 -18.69
C ALA A 23 18.99 7.58 -17.23
N GLN A 24 18.64 6.32 -17.06
CA GLN A 24 18.48 5.63 -15.80
C GLN A 24 19.79 5.79 -15.00
N GLU A 25 19.74 6.55 -13.91
CA GLU A 25 20.92 6.75 -13.06
C GLU A 25 21.43 5.39 -12.59
N THR A 26 22.72 5.16 -12.71
CA THR A 26 23.37 3.90 -12.31
C THR A 26 23.60 3.80 -10.80
N LYS A 27 22.91 4.65 -10.02
CA LYS A 27 23.05 4.73 -8.57
C LYS A 27 22.02 3.84 -7.88
N VAL A 28 22.45 3.10 -6.89
CA VAL A 28 21.56 2.42 -5.95
C VAL A 28 20.90 3.48 -5.07
N GLU A 29 19.58 3.45 -4.98
CA GLU A 29 18.78 4.28 -4.06
C GLU A 29 18.32 3.43 -2.88
N THR A 30 18.26 4.01 -1.70
CA THR A 30 17.79 3.34 -0.48
C THR A 30 16.68 4.14 0.16
N THR A 31 15.68 3.45 0.68
CA THR A 31 14.57 4.01 1.44
C THR A 31 14.65 3.55 2.88
N ILE A 32 14.63 4.49 3.83
CA ILE A 32 14.44 4.23 5.26
C ILE A 32 13.37 5.23 5.71
N ALA A 33 12.23 4.73 6.15
CA ALA A 33 11.13 5.56 6.60
C ALA A 33 10.29 4.84 7.66
N ALA A 34 9.50 5.59 8.41
CA ALA A 34 8.48 5.04 9.28
C ALA A 34 7.28 5.99 9.32
N ASP A 35 6.10 5.48 8.99
CA ASP A 35 4.85 6.22 9.16
C ASP A 35 4.28 5.97 10.56
N VAL A 36 3.73 7.03 11.15
CA VAL A 36 2.88 6.95 12.34
C VAL A 36 1.49 7.39 11.93
N VAL A 37 0.52 6.51 12.11
CA VAL A 37 -0.87 6.73 11.67
C VAL A 37 -1.84 6.53 12.82
N ASN A 38 -2.95 7.27 12.81
CA ASN A 38 -4.02 7.07 13.80
C ASN A 38 -4.82 5.79 13.56
N GLN A 39 -4.77 5.25 12.33
CA GLN A 39 -5.52 4.07 11.94
C GLN A 39 -4.93 3.48 10.65
N TYR A 40 -4.80 2.16 10.56
CA TYR A 40 -4.36 1.48 9.34
C TYR A 40 -5.57 1.03 8.51
N ILE A 41 -5.79 1.71 7.39
CA ILE A 41 -6.84 1.40 6.42
C ILE A 41 -6.19 0.96 5.11
N TRP A 42 -6.41 -0.27 4.70
CA TRP A 42 -5.88 -0.84 3.47
C TRP A 42 -6.99 -1.23 2.49
N ARG A 43 -7.01 -0.64 1.29
CA ARG A 43 -8.03 -0.87 0.24
C ARG A 43 -9.47 -0.75 0.75
N GLY A 44 -9.71 0.18 1.69
CA GLY A 44 -10.98 0.40 2.35
C GLY A 44 -11.31 -0.56 3.49
N GLN A 45 -10.38 -1.43 3.89
CA GLN A 45 -10.49 -2.32 5.04
C GLN A 45 -9.69 -1.76 6.22
N GLU A 46 -10.26 -1.83 7.41
CA GLU A 46 -9.62 -1.48 8.66
C GLU A 46 -8.84 -2.68 9.19
N LEU A 47 -7.52 -2.53 9.34
CA LEU A 47 -6.63 -3.60 9.80
C LEU A 47 -6.10 -3.36 11.20
N SER A 48 -5.85 -2.10 11.58
CA SER A 48 -5.46 -1.78 12.96
C SER A 48 -5.76 -0.33 13.33
N ASN A 49 -5.65 -0.04 14.62
CA ASN A 49 -5.73 1.29 15.21
C ASN A 49 -4.42 2.08 15.02
N VAL A 50 -4.05 2.92 16.00
CA VAL A 50 -2.79 3.67 15.96
C VAL A 50 -1.62 2.74 15.69
N SER A 51 -0.87 2.99 14.62
CA SER A 51 0.15 2.06 14.13
C SER A 51 1.46 2.77 13.79
N LEU A 52 2.55 2.03 13.97
CA LEU A 52 3.88 2.35 13.47
C LEU A 52 4.16 1.45 12.25
N GLN A 53 4.57 2.07 11.13
CA GLN A 53 4.72 1.39 9.84
C GLN A 53 6.11 1.66 9.24
N PRO A 54 7.13 0.90 9.65
CA PRO A 54 8.49 1.03 9.11
C PRO A 54 8.60 0.50 7.68
N THR A 55 9.49 1.13 6.91
CA THR A 55 9.86 0.73 5.55
C THR A 55 11.36 0.73 5.38
N LEU A 56 11.87 -0.32 4.74
CA LEU A 56 13.22 -0.40 4.22
C LEU A 56 13.15 -0.76 2.73
N GLY A 57 13.92 -0.10 1.88
CA GLY A 57 13.91 -0.37 0.44
C GLY A 57 15.26 -0.16 -0.20
N ILE A 58 15.46 -0.83 -1.33
CA ILE A 58 16.59 -0.65 -2.23
C ILE A 58 16.08 -0.70 -3.67
N ASP A 59 16.53 0.27 -4.46
CA ASP A 59 16.16 0.41 -5.86
C ASP A 59 17.42 0.49 -6.73
N TYR A 60 17.39 -0.24 -7.86
CA TYR A 60 18.47 -0.21 -8.84
C TYR A 60 17.92 -0.47 -10.24
N LYS A 61 18.04 0.53 -11.12
CA LYS A 61 17.62 0.43 -12.53
C LYS A 61 16.19 -0.08 -12.73
N GLY A 62 15.27 0.41 -11.90
CA GLY A 62 13.87 0.02 -11.95
C GLY A 62 13.53 -1.27 -11.20
N LEU A 63 14.51 -2.07 -10.79
CA LEU A 63 14.30 -3.19 -9.89
C LEU A 63 14.30 -2.69 -8.46
N SER A 64 13.24 -3.01 -7.70
CA SER A 64 13.10 -2.66 -6.29
C SER A 64 12.87 -3.89 -5.42
N LEU A 65 13.47 -3.86 -4.23
CA LEU A 65 13.17 -4.79 -3.15
C LEU A 65 12.86 -3.97 -1.91
N SER A 66 11.73 -4.23 -1.29
CA SER A 66 11.33 -3.53 -0.07
C SER A 66 10.79 -4.49 0.99
N ALA A 67 11.02 -4.12 2.25
CA ALA A 67 10.39 -4.68 3.42
C ALA A 67 9.55 -3.58 4.08
N TRP A 68 8.30 -3.87 4.35
CA TRP A 68 7.38 -3.00 5.06
C TRP A 68 6.74 -3.76 6.22
N GLY A 69 6.31 -3.06 7.24
CA GLY A 69 5.57 -3.68 8.32
C GLY A 69 4.58 -2.74 8.96
N SER A 70 3.66 -3.28 9.76
CA SER A 70 2.73 -2.53 10.58
C SER A 70 2.55 -3.20 11.94
N VAL A 71 2.62 -2.40 12.99
CA VAL A 71 2.34 -2.84 14.36
C VAL A 71 1.42 -1.84 15.04
N GLY A 72 0.28 -2.33 15.55
CA GLY A 72 -0.63 -1.55 16.36
C GLY A 72 0.02 -1.19 17.71
N LEU A 73 -0.20 0.05 18.17
CA LEU A 73 0.40 0.57 19.41
C LEU A 73 -0.60 0.59 20.58
N THR A 74 -1.89 0.48 20.30
CA THR A 74 -2.95 0.71 21.31
C THR A 74 -3.79 -0.53 21.62
N ASP A 75 -3.85 -1.49 20.71
CA ASP A 75 -4.62 -2.72 20.87
C ASP A 75 -3.74 -3.94 20.57
N PRO A 76 -3.55 -4.87 21.51
CA PRO A 76 -2.77 -6.08 21.29
C PRO A 76 -3.39 -7.03 20.24
N ASP A 77 -4.70 -6.88 19.96
CA ASP A 77 -5.45 -7.67 19.00
C ASP A 77 -5.40 -7.07 17.58
N ASP A 78 -4.79 -5.89 17.42
CA ASP A 78 -4.53 -5.31 16.11
C ASP A 78 -3.71 -6.26 15.21
N THR A 79 -4.00 -6.25 13.93
CA THR A 79 -3.23 -7.00 12.94
C THR A 79 -1.79 -6.49 12.88
N LYS A 80 -0.84 -7.40 13.08
CA LYS A 80 0.58 -7.19 12.78
C LYS A 80 0.84 -7.67 11.36
N GLU A 81 1.61 -6.91 10.61
CA GLU A 81 1.87 -7.21 9.21
C GLU A 81 3.35 -7.03 8.90
N PHE A 82 3.87 -7.91 8.05
CA PHE A 82 5.21 -7.80 7.50
C PHE A 82 5.21 -8.26 6.04
N ASP A 83 5.63 -7.37 5.15
CA ASP A 83 5.58 -7.55 3.71
C ASP A 83 6.97 -7.53 3.11
N LEU A 84 7.21 -8.43 2.16
CA LEU A 84 8.36 -8.38 1.27
C LEU A 84 7.88 -8.21 -0.16
N THR A 85 8.32 -7.14 -0.82
CA THR A 85 7.94 -6.84 -2.20
C THR A 85 9.15 -6.81 -3.11
N LEU A 86 9.08 -7.55 -4.22
CA LEU A 86 9.98 -7.45 -5.36
C LEU A 86 9.20 -6.86 -6.53
N ALA A 87 9.66 -5.76 -7.10
CA ALA A 87 9.00 -5.11 -8.23
C ALA A 87 9.99 -4.65 -9.30
N TYR A 88 9.48 -4.44 -10.51
CA TYR A 88 10.22 -3.85 -11.61
C TYR A 88 9.39 -2.82 -12.34
N SER A 89 10.03 -1.70 -12.69
CA SER A 89 9.38 -0.58 -13.36
C SER A 89 10.19 -0.08 -14.55
N ILE A 90 9.50 0.18 -15.64
CA ILE A 90 10.11 0.73 -16.85
C ILE A 90 9.06 1.53 -17.67
N GLY A 91 9.37 2.78 -18.02
CA GLY A 91 8.55 3.58 -18.93
C GLY A 91 7.08 3.74 -18.53
N GLY A 92 6.80 3.88 -17.24
CA GLY A 92 5.44 3.94 -16.67
C GLY A 92 4.81 2.57 -16.38
N PHE A 93 5.27 1.49 -16.99
CA PHE A 93 4.83 0.13 -16.68
C PHE A 93 5.49 -0.37 -15.40
N ASN A 94 4.74 -1.09 -14.57
CA ASN A 94 5.25 -1.75 -13.38
C ASN A 94 4.63 -3.14 -13.21
N ILE A 95 5.42 -4.05 -12.65
CA ILE A 95 5.00 -5.38 -12.20
C ILE A 95 5.65 -5.68 -10.86
N GLY A 96 5.04 -6.51 -10.05
CA GLY A 96 5.61 -6.91 -8.77
C GLY A 96 4.95 -8.14 -8.19
N VAL A 97 5.60 -8.65 -7.14
CA VAL A 97 5.09 -9.70 -6.27
C VAL A 97 5.32 -9.27 -4.84
N THR A 98 4.31 -9.41 -4.00
CA THR A 98 4.37 -9.16 -2.56
C THR A 98 4.02 -10.42 -1.79
N ASP A 99 4.84 -10.74 -0.82
CA ASP A 99 4.55 -11.70 0.24
C ASP A 99 4.06 -10.91 1.45
N TYR A 100 2.76 -10.95 1.71
CA TYR A 100 2.11 -10.40 2.90
C TYR A 100 2.10 -11.46 3.99
N TRP A 101 2.56 -11.12 5.19
CA TRP A 101 2.35 -11.96 6.36
C TRP A 101 1.49 -11.21 7.37
N PHE A 102 0.33 -11.81 7.69
CA PHE A 102 -0.61 -11.25 8.66
C PHE A 102 -0.62 -12.06 9.95
N ASN A 103 -0.61 -11.37 11.09
CA ASN A 103 -0.82 -11.99 12.39
C ASN A 103 -1.79 -11.12 13.20
N THR A 104 -3.00 -11.61 13.40
CA THR A 104 -4.05 -10.90 14.14
C THR A 104 -4.08 -11.39 15.59
N GLY A 105 -4.05 -10.46 16.53
CA GLY A 105 -4.02 -10.77 17.95
C GLY A 105 -2.77 -11.54 18.37
N ASN A 106 -2.96 -12.51 19.26
CA ASN A 106 -1.92 -13.40 19.75
C ASN A 106 -2.06 -14.81 19.14
N ASP A 107 -2.34 -14.90 17.83
CA ASP A 107 -2.46 -16.18 17.15
C ASP A 107 -1.18 -17.02 17.32
N PRO A 108 -1.21 -18.15 18.04
CA PRO A 108 -0.05 -18.99 18.25
C PRO A 108 0.42 -19.69 16.97
N GLU A 109 -0.44 -19.81 15.96
CA GLU A 109 -0.12 -20.33 14.63
C GLU A 109 0.47 -19.26 13.70
N GLY A 110 0.40 -17.98 14.08
CA GLY A 110 0.92 -16.83 13.35
C GLY A 110 2.46 -16.77 13.29
N ARG A 111 3.11 -17.88 12.93
CA ARG A 111 4.57 -17.98 12.82
C ARG A 111 5.03 -17.56 11.43
N TYR A 112 5.94 -16.60 11.36
CA TYR A 112 6.45 -16.06 10.09
C TYR A 112 7.01 -17.15 9.14
N PHE A 113 7.75 -18.14 9.63
CA PHE A 113 8.33 -19.19 8.78
C PHE A 113 7.40 -20.38 8.51
N MET A 114 6.09 -20.22 8.73
CA MET A 114 5.08 -21.22 8.41
C MET A 114 4.56 -21.04 6.99
N TYR A 115 5.18 -21.71 6.02
CA TYR A 115 4.79 -21.67 4.59
C TYR A 115 3.99 -22.89 4.13
N GLU A 116 3.54 -23.74 5.05
CA GLU A 116 2.75 -24.92 4.72
C GLU A 116 1.39 -24.51 4.15
N ALA A 117 1.04 -25.08 3.00
CA ALA A 117 -0.24 -24.81 2.35
C ALA A 117 -1.42 -25.08 3.29
N HIS A 118 -2.42 -24.20 3.29
CA HIS A 118 -3.62 -24.19 4.14
C HIS A 118 -3.40 -23.90 5.63
N ARG A 119 -2.14 -23.67 6.06
CA ARG A 119 -1.83 -23.29 7.45
C ARG A 119 -1.03 -21.99 7.55
N THR A 120 -0.58 -21.49 6.43
CA THR A 120 0.22 -20.26 6.36
C THR A 120 -0.66 -19.02 6.57
N ASN A 121 -0.11 -18.02 7.25
CA ASN A 121 -0.67 -16.67 7.30
C ASN A 121 -0.09 -15.75 6.20
N HIS A 122 0.74 -16.32 5.30
CA HIS A 122 1.22 -15.61 4.13
C HIS A 122 0.17 -15.55 3.03
N VAL A 123 0.12 -14.41 2.34
CA VAL A 123 -0.64 -14.19 1.11
C VAL A 123 0.32 -13.68 0.04
N PHE A 124 0.39 -14.37 -1.09
CA PHE A 124 1.23 -13.96 -2.21
C PHE A 124 0.38 -13.27 -3.27
N GLU A 125 0.66 -12.00 -3.52
CA GLU A 125 -0.04 -11.18 -4.50
C GLU A 125 0.89 -10.80 -5.64
N ALA A 126 0.42 -10.92 -6.88
CA ALA A 126 1.04 -10.33 -8.06
C ALA A 126 0.32 -9.05 -8.42
N ASN A 127 1.07 -8.06 -8.91
CA ASN A 127 0.49 -6.84 -9.44
C ASN A 127 1.08 -6.46 -10.79
N ALA A 128 0.29 -5.73 -11.56
CA ALA A 128 0.71 -5.05 -12.78
C ALA A 128 -0.02 -3.72 -12.92
N GLY A 129 0.67 -2.71 -13.45
CA GLY A 129 0.07 -1.39 -13.61
C GLY A 129 0.76 -0.51 -14.62
N TYR A 130 0.15 0.63 -14.85
CA TYR A 130 0.70 1.66 -15.72
C TYR A 130 0.41 3.06 -15.18
N ASP A 131 1.46 3.88 -15.16
CA ASP A 131 1.38 5.31 -14.85
C ASP A 131 1.40 6.14 -16.15
N PHE A 132 0.30 6.82 -16.42
CA PHE A 132 0.13 7.73 -17.55
C PHE A 132 0.62 9.15 -17.26
N GLY A 133 1.15 9.41 -16.06
CA GLY A 133 1.55 10.73 -15.57
C GLY A 133 0.40 11.56 -15.01
N ILE A 134 -0.76 11.54 -15.64
CA ILE A 134 -1.99 12.22 -15.17
C ILE A 134 -2.90 11.32 -14.35
N ALA A 135 -2.74 10.02 -14.47
CA ALA A 135 -3.47 8.97 -13.75
C ALA A 135 -2.65 7.70 -13.73
N SER A 136 -2.92 6.81 -12.79
CA SER A 136 -2.35 5.46 -12.77
C SER A 136 -3.45 4.42 -12.65
N LEU A 137 -3.21 3.24 -13.24
CA LEU A 137 -4.05 2.08 -13.12
C LEU A 137 -3.24 0.92 -12.58
N GLN A 138 -3.79 0.18 -11.62
CA GLN A 138 -3.15 -0.96 -10.99
C GLN A 138 -4.12 -2.13 -10.89
N TRP A 139 -3.62 -3.32 -11.14
CA TRP A 139 -4.29 -4.59 -10.91
C TRP A 139 -3.49 -5.45 -9.95
N TYR A 140 -4.17 -6.07 -9.01
CA TYR A 140 -3.59 -6.95 -7.99
C TYR A 140 -4.36 -8.27 -7.97
N THR A 141 -3.67 -9.38 -7.76
CA THR A 141 -4.29 -10.70 -7.66
C THR A 141 -3.52 -11.59 -6.70
N ASN A 142 -4.20 -12.12 -5.69
CA ASN A 142 -3.65 -13.15 -4.83
C ASN A 142 -3.55 -14.48 -5.59
N PHE A 143 -2.36 -15.05 -5.68
CA PHE A 143 -2.15 -16.27 -6.45
C PHE A 143 -1.76 -17.49 -5.57
N ALA A 144 -1.29 -17.27 -4.34
CA ALA A 144 -0.90 -18.32 -3.41
C ALA A 144 -1.12 -17.90 -1.95
N GLY A 145 -0.87 -18.82 -1.02
CA GLY A 145 -0.99 -18.58 0.42
C GLY A 145 -2.43 -18.62 0.93
N ASN A 146 -2.72 -17.85 1.97
CA ASN A 146 -4.01 -17.77 2.66
C ASN A 146 -4.94 -16.75 1.97
N ASP A 147 -5.24 -16.99 0.69
CA ASP A 147 -6.21 -16.21 -0.04
C ASP A 147 -7.65 -16.54 0.42
N GLY A 148 -8.56 -15.63 0.15
CA GLY A 148 -9.98 -15.80 0.40
C GLY A 148 -10.66 -16.86 -0.45
N LEU A 149 -11.89 -17.21 -0.07
CA LEU A 149 -12.74 -18.16 -0.78
C LEU A 149 -13.82 -17.43 -1.60
N ASN A 150 -14.17 -18.02 -2.73
CA ASN A 150 -15.30 -17.59 -3.54
C ASN A 150 -16.62 -18.25 -3.06
N LYS A 151 -17.76 -17.87 -3.65
CA LYS A 151 -19.10 -18.43 -3.33
C LYS A 151 -19.19 -19.96 -3.41
N LYS A 152 -18.24 -20.64 -4.05
CA LYS A 152 -18.20 -22.10 -4.17
C LYS A 152 -17.27 -22.75 -3.17
N GLY A 153 -16.75 -22.00 -2.19
CA GLY A 153 -15.78 -22.49 -1.20
C GLY A 153 -14.41 -22.84 -1.81
N LYS A 154 -14.07 -22.31 -2.96
CA LYS A 154 -12.77 -22.50 -3.62
C LYS A 154 -11.95 -21.21 -3.52
N ARG A 155 -10.61 -21.32 -3.60
CA ARG A 155 -9.71 -20.17 -3.68
C ARG A 155 -10.29 -19.12 -4.64
N ALA A 156 -10.40 -17.88 -4.16
CA ALA A 156 -11.00 -16.80 -4.94
C ALA A 156 -10.04 -16.22 -5.97
N TYR A 157 -8.73 -16.32 -5.76
CA TYR A 157 -7.73 -15.52 -6.46
C TYR A 157 -8.09 -14.04 -6.32
N SER A 158 -8.32 -13.63 -5.05
CA SER A 158 -8.84 -12.31 -4.70
C SER A 158 -8.11 -11.23 -5.44
N SER A 159 -8.86 -10.46 -6.23
CA SER A 159 -8.30 -9.43 -7.10
C SER A 159 -8.84 -8.07 -6.73
N TYR A 160 -8.01 -7.04 -6.94
CA TYR A 160 -8.37 -5.65 -6.70
C TYR A 160 -7.84 -4.80 -7.84
N PHE A 161 -8.64 -3.87 -8.29
CA PHE A 161 -8.29 -2.90 -9.31
C PHE A 161 -8.34 -1.50 -8.71
N GLU A 162 -7.35 -0.66 -9.02
CA GLU A 162 -7.26 0.70 -8.52
C GLU A 162 -6.92 1.68 -9.63
N ALA A 163 -7.59 2.83 -9.61
CA ALA A 163 -7.28 4.00 -10.40
C ALA A 163 -6.97 5.18 -9.46
N SER A 164 -5.88 5.91 -9.73
CA SER A 164 -5.49 7.08 -8.95
C SER A 164 -5.18 8.27 -9.84
N VAL A 165 -5.54 9.47 -9.39
CA VAL A 165 -5.31 10.74 -10.08
C VAL A 165 -4.61 11.70 -9.12
N PRO A 166 -3.33 12.03 -9.33
CA PRO A 166 -2.63 13.06 -8.56
C PRO A 166 -2.97 14.46 -9.09
N PHE A 167 -3.11 15.44 -8.20
CA PHE A 167 -3.27 16.84 -8.55
C PHE A 167 -2.74 17.76 -7.45
N LYS A 168 -2.56 19.05 -7.78
CA LYS A 168 -2.18 20.07 -6.81
C LYS A 168 -3.30 21.07 -6.62
N LEU A 169 -3.61 21.37 -5.34
CA LEU A 169 -4.55 22.43 -4.98
C LEU A 169 -4.04 23.17 -3.74
N ALA A 170 -3.98 24.50 -3.78
CA ALA A 170 -3.57 25.35 -2.67
C ALA A 170 -2.21 24.95 -2.03
N SER A 171 -1.21 24.64 -2.86
CA SER A 171 0.14 24.19 -2.43
C SER A 171 0.15 22.90 -1.58
N VAL A 172 -0.88 22.08 -1.72
CA VAL A 172 -1.00 20.74 -1.15
C VAL A 172 -1.02 19.75 -2.31
N ASP A 173 -0.34 18.62 -2.15
CA ASP A 173 -0.39 17.51 -3.09
C ASP A 173 -1.58 16.63 -2.73
N TRP A 174 -2.45 16.36 -3.70
CA TRP A 174 -3.66 15.57 -3.54
C TRP A 174 -3.60 14.34 -4.43
N THR A 175 -4.21 13.26 -3.96
CA THR A 175 -4.47 12.07 -4.79
C THR A 175 -5.91 11.60 -4.54
N ALA A 176 -6.69 11.53 -5.62
CA ALA A 176 -7.98 10.86 -5.61
C ALA A 176 -7.80 9.42 -6.06
N THR A 177 -8.36 8.47 -5.32
CA THR A 177 -8.23 7.03 -5.59
C THR A 177 -9.60 6.37 -5.61
N ALA A 178 -9.82 5.48 -6.58
CA ALA A 178 -10.98 4.62 -6.64
C ALA A 178 -10.53 3.17 -6.83
N GLY A 179 -11.02 2.26 -5.98
CA GLY A 179 -10.68 0.86 -6.02
C GLY A 179 -11.88 -0.06 -5.93
N ALA A 180 -11.81 -1.17 -6.65
CA ALA A 180 -12.90 -2.13 -6.77
C ALA A 180 -12.40 -3.58 -6.78
N VAL A 181 -13.23 -4.46 -6.26
CA VAL A 181 -13.08 -5.91 -6.29
C VAL A 181 -14.00 -6.46 -7.39
N PRO A 182 -13.48 -7.21 -8.39
CA PRO A 182 -14.27 -7.58 -9.57
C PRO A 182 -15.28 -8.70 -9.35
N TYR A 183 -15.14 -9.49 -8.28
CA TYR A 183 -16.01 -10.66 -8.02
C TYR A 183 -16.05 -11.01 -6.52
N ALA A 184 -16.85 -12.01 -6.16
CA ALA A 184 -17.02 -12.44 -4.79
C ALA A 184 -15.77 -13.06 -4.19
N THR A 185 -15.34 -12.55 -3.04
CA THR A 185 -14.27 -13.09 -2.22
C THR A 185 -14.48 -12.69 -0.76
N ASP A 186 -14.23 -13.58 0.17
CA ASP A 186 -14.26 -13.26 1.60
C ASP A 186 -13.04 -12.46 2.05
N PHE A 187 -11.92 -12.50 1.32
CA PHE A 187 -10.73 -11.68 1.57
C PHE A 187 -11.04 -10.17 1.60
N TYR A 188 -11.95 -9.71 0.75
CA TYR A 188 -12.46 -8.33 0.73
C TYR A 188 -13.89 -8.21 1.27
N GLY A 189 -14.49 -9.29 1.77
CA GLY A 189 -15.87 -9.30 2.26
C GLY A 189 -16.90 -9.00 1.17
N THR A 190 -16.64 -9.36 -0.10
CA THR A 190 -17.50 -9.03 -1.22
C THR A 190 -18.30 -10.22 -1.73
N SER A 191 -19.56 -9.98 -2.12
CA SER A 191 -20.44 -10.99 -2.70
C SER A 191 -20.53 -10.94 -4.23
N GLY A 192 -19.76 -10.09 -4.89
CA GLY A 192 -19.71 -9.85 -6.33
C GLY A 192 -18.82 -8.67 -6.62
N PHE A 193 -19.01 -8.01 -7.77
CA PHE A 193 -18.35 -6.73 -8.03
C PHE A 193 -18.72 -5.71 -6.95
N ALA A 194 -17.71 -5.04 -6.39
CA ALA A 194 -17.92 -4.01 -5.38
C ALA A 194 -16.84 -2.93 -5.44
N VAL A 195 -17.24 -1.68 -5.29
CA VAL A 195 -16.32 -0.59 -4.98
C VAL A 195 -16.05 -0.65 -3.49
N THR A 196 -14.78 -0.88 -3.13
CA THR A 196 -14.37 -1.04 -1.73
C THR A 196 -13.53 0.12 -1.22
N ASN A 197 -13.03 0.98 -2.12
CA ASN A 197 -12.15 2.09 -1.74
C ASN A 197 -12.43 3.32 -2.60
N LEU A 198 -12.90 4.38 -1.98
CA LEU A 198 -12.93 5.74 -2.55
C LEU A 198 -12.15 6.61 -1.58
N ALA A 199 -11.00 7.12 -2.00
CA ALA A 199 -10.14 7.88 -1.10
C ALA A 199 -9.70 9.21 -1.70
N LEU A 200 -9.54 10.20 -0.83
CA LEU A 200 -8.92 11.48 -1.12
C LEU A 200 -7.81 11.71 -0.10
N THR A 201 -6.57 11.74 -0.58
CA THR A 201 -5.38 11.94 0.24
C THR A 201 -4.80 13.32 -0.01
N ALA A 202 -4.52 14.07 1.04
CA ALA A 202 -3.77 15.32 1.05
C ALA A 202 -2.42 15.09 1.71
N THR A 203 -1.33 15.54 1.06
CA THR A 203 0.04 15.41 1.59
C THR A 203 0.74 16.77 1.55
N LYS A 204 1.49 17.07 2.59
CA LYS A 204 2.26 18.30 2.68
C LYS A 204 3.54 18.12 3.49
N ASP A 205 4.66 18.64 2.99
CA ASP A 205 5.89 18.78 3.78
C ASP A 205 5.80 19.99 4.71
N ILE A 206 5.95 19.76 6.00
CA ILE A 206 6.08 20.81 7.00
C ILE A 206 7.57 21.00 7.30
N ARG A 207 8.11 22.15 6.94
CA ARG A 207 9.48 22.52 7.28
C ARG A 207 9.58 22.81 8.78
N VAL A 208 10.31 21.95 9.49
CA VAL A 208 10.51 22.08 10.95
C VAL A 208 11.80 22.86 11.25
N THR A 209 12.88 22.55 10.50
CA THR A 209 14.15 23.28 10.55
C THR A 209 14.66 23.54 9.13
N ASP A 210 15.81 24.19 9.00
CA ASP A 210 16.42 24.42 7.69
C ASP A 210 16.88 23.12 7.01
N SER A 211 17.15 22.07 7.78
CA SER A 211 17.62 20.76 7.31
C SER A 211 16.60 19.64 7.47
N PHE A 212 15.47 19.85 8.15
CA PHE A 212 14.47 18.82 8.41
C PHE A 212 13.07 19.27 8.05
N SER A 213 12.39 18.46 7.26
CA SER A 213 10.97 18.59 6.92
C SER A 213 10.23 17.32 7.32
N LEU A 214 9.06 17.48 7.93
CA LEU A 214 8.17 16.40 8.33
C LEU A 214 7.02 16.30 7.32
N PRO A 215 6.95 15.25 6.49
CA PRO A 215 5.79 14.96 5.68
C PRO A 215 4.60 14.61 6.57
N ILE A 216 3.49 15.30 6.38
CA ILE A 216 2.21 14.99 7.01
C ILE A 216 1.20 14.61 5.94
N PHE A 217 0.23 13.79 6.29
CA PHE A 217 -0.88 13.48 5.38
C PHE A 217 -2.19 13.32 6.13
N ALA A 218 -3.28 13.55 5.41
CA ALA A 218 -4.64 13.22 5.81
C ALA A 218 -5.33 12.49 4.66
N ARG A 219 -6.10 11.45 4.96
CA ARG A 219 -6.85 10.67 3.99
C ARG A 219 -8.27 10.48 4.47
N LEU A 220 -9.23 10.88 3.65
CA LEU A 220 -10.62 10.47 3.79
C LEU A 220 -10.83 9.24 2.90
N THR A 221 -11.31 8.15 3.48
CA THR A 221 -11.61 6.91 2.77
C THR A 221 -13.05 6.51 3.03
N ALA A 222 -13.77 6.10 1.99
CA ALA A 222 -15.07 5.48 2.08
C ALA A 222 -15.02 4.09 1.43
N ASN A 223 -15.61 3.09 2.12
CA ASN A 223 -15.87 1.78 1.56
C ASN A 223 -17.38 1.60 1.37
N PRO A 224 -17.91 1.84 0.15
CA PRO A 224 -19.35 1.72 -0.12
C PRO A 224 -19.89 0.30 0.10
N CYS A 225 -19.07 -0.74 -0.10
CA CYS A 225 -19.46 -2.12 0.09
C CYS A 225 -19.76 -2.45 1.57
N SER A 226 -18.87 -2.03 2.48
CA SER A 226 -19.05 -2.21 3.92
C SER A 226 -19.83 -1.08 4.61
N GLN A 227 -20.17 -0.01 3.86
CA GLN A 227 -20.84 1.21 4.36
C GLN A 227 -20.03 1.92 5.47
N LYS A 228 -18.70 1.86 5.41
CA LYS A 228 -17.80 2.49 6.37
C LYS A 228 -17.07 3.68 5.74
N ALA A 229 -16.74 4.67 6.57
CA ALA A 229 -15.88 5.78 6.21
C ALA A 229 -14.84 6.01 7.32
N TYR A 230 -13.65 6.44 6.92
CA TYR A 230 -12.50 6.59 7.80
C TYR A 230 -11.78 7.91 7.52
N LEU A 231 -11.26 8.52 8.58
CA LEU A 231 -10.35 9.66 8.48
C LEU A 231 -8.99 9.25 9.06
N VAL A 232 -8.05 9.02 8.16
CA VAL A 232 -6.68 8.68 8.53
C VAL A 232 -5.82 9.92 8.44
N PHE A 233 -4.99 10.15 9.42
CA PHE A 233 -3.92 11.15 9.39
C PHE A 233 -2.65 10.57 10.01
N GLY A 234 -1.54 11.07 9.54
CA GLY A 234 -0.23 10.59 9.98
C GLY A 234 0.90 11.49 9.52
N PHE A 235 2.09 11.07 9.87
CA PHE A 235 3.32 11.70 9.43
C PHE A 235 4.39 10.64 9.16
N THR A 236 5.36 11.00 8.32
CA THR A 236 6.48 10.12 7.94
C THR A 236 7.77 10.61 8.57
N LEU A 237 8.42 9.74 9.34
CA LEU A 237 9.80 9.92 9.80
C LEU A 237 10.75 9.37 8.73
N ARG A 238 11.70 10.18 8.30
CA ARG A 238 12.76 9.79 7.35
C ARG A 238 14.03 10.59 7.63
N PRO A 239 15.26 10.01 7.45
CA PRO A 239 16.52 10.72 7.63
C PRO A 239 16.74 11.84 6.62
#